data_9d8da2f952f25e7efe2dc5d36951d0fe
#
_entry.id   9d8da2f952f25e7efe2dc5d36951d0fe
#
_cell.length_a   1.000
_cell.length_b   1.000
_cell.length_c   1.000
_cell.angle_alpha   90.00
_cell.angle_beta   90.00
_cell.angle_gamma   90.00
#
_symmetry.space_group_name_H-M   'P 1'
#
loop_
_entity.id
_entity.type
_entity.pdbx_description
1 polymer ?
#
loop_
_entity_poly.entity_id
_entity_poly.type
_entity_poly.pdbx_seq_one_letter_code
_entity_poly.pdbx_strand_id
1 'polypeptide(L)'
;MIKEAIVKIVNKGDLSYDEAYAVMNEIMSGETTPTQNAAFLAALSTKSARAETTDEIAGCAAAMRDHATKVDTGMDIFEIVGTGGDNAHSFNISTTSALVAAAGGMKVAKHGNRAASSQCGTADCLEALGVNIQQSPEQCVELLKEVGMCFFFAQKYHSSMKYVGAIRKELGFRTVFNILGPLTNPGSPKMQLLGVYDEHLVEPLARVLVSLGVKRGMVVYGQDKLDEISLSAPTSVCEIRDGWYKSYVITPEDFGFDRCTKDDLKGGAPEENAAITRAILSGEKGHKRNAVLMNAGAALYIGGKAESMKDGIALAAELIDSGKALETLERFITVSNRAEANA
;
A
#
# COMPACT_ATOMS: atom_id res chain seq x y z
N MET A 1 -29.64 2.68 8.05
CA MET A 1 -28.88 1.57 7.39
C MET A 1 -27.98 0.83 8.37
N ILE A 2 -27.13 1.50 9.18
CA ILE A 2 -26.14 0.80 10.04
C ILE A 2 -26.80 -0.18 11.04
N LYS A 3 -27.96 0.14 11.62
CA LYS A 3 -28.65 -0.75 12.58
C LYS A 3 -29.10 -2.06 11.93
N GLU A 4 -29.69 -1.98 10.76
CA GLU A 4 -30.15 -3.13 9.98
C GLU A 4 -28.96 -3.99 9.55
N ALA A 5 -27.87 -3.37 9.12
CA ALA A 5 -26.64 -4.05 8.75
C ALA A 5 -26.02 -4.81 9.94
N ILE A 6 -25.95 -4.19 11.11
CA ILE A 6 -25.47 -4.85 12.34
C ILE A 6 -26.31 -6.09 12.64
N VAL A 7 -27.64 -5.98 12.60
CA VAL A 7 -28.55 -7.12 12.85
C VAL A 7 -28.33 -8.23 11.83
N LYS A 8 -28.17 -7.89 10.55
CA LYS A 8 -27.89 -8.85 9.47
C LYS A 8 -26.59 -9.60 9.72
N ILE A 9 -25.49 -8.88 10.05
CA ILE A 9 -24.19 -9.47 10.30
C ILE A 9 -24.18 -10.36 11.56
N VAL A 10 -24.82 -9.91 12.65
CA VAL A 10 -24.95 -10.69 13.90
C VAL A 10 -25.67 -12.02 13.64
N ASN A 11 -26.64 -12.03 12.72
CA ASN A 11 -27.33 -13.24 12.26
C ASN A 11 -26.54 -14.01 11.17
N LYS A 12 -25.24 -13.71 11.00
CA LYS A 12 -24.34 -14.38 10.04
C LYS A 12 -24.68 -14.14 8.55
N GLY A 13 -25.43 -13.09 8.27
CA GLY A 13 -25.68 -12.65 6.88
C GLY A 13 -24.55 -11.79 6.37
N ASP A 14 -24.28 -11.87 5.06
CA ASP A 14 -23.33 -11.03 4.35
C ASP A 14 -24.01 -9.75 3.85
N LEU A 15 -23.32 -8.62 3.89
CA LEU A 15 -23.78 -7.41 3.24
C LEU A 15 -23.49 -7.48 1.74
N SER A 16 -24.41 -6.93 0.95
CA SER A 16 -24.09 -6.62 -0.45
C SER A 16 -23.12 -5.44 -0.53
N TYR A 17 -22.55 -5.21 -1.72
CA TYR A 17 -21.75 -4.03 -2.01
C TYR A 17 -22.49 -2.72 -1.64
N ASP A 18 -23.75 -2.58 -2.06
CA ASP A 18 -24.54 -1.37 -1.80
C ASP A 18 -24.85 -1.17 -0.31
N GLU A 19 -25.15 -2.23 0.42
CA GLU A 19 -25.35 -2.17 1.87
C GLU A 19 -24.06 -1.77 2.60
N ALA A 20 -22.93 -2.36 2.25
CA ALA A 20 -21.63 -2.05 2.84
C ALA A 20 -21.19 -0.61 2.51
N TYR A 21 -21.41 -0.18 1.26
CA TYR A 21 -21.17 1.20 0.84
C TYR A 21 -22.03 2.19 1.65
N ALA A 22 -23.34 1.94 1.77
CA ALA A 22 -24.25 2.84 2.48
C ALA A 22 -23.88 2.97 3.96
N VAL A 23 -23.54 1.85 4.64
CA VAL A 23 -23.11 1.88 6.05
C VAL A 23 -21.80 2.66 6.22
N MET A 24 -20.81 2.38 5.38
CA MET A 24 -19.53 3.09 5.47
C MET A 24 -19.70 4.57 5.13
N ASN A 25 -20.59 4.92 4.20
CA ASN A 25 -20.93 6.31 3.90
C ASN A 25 -21.54 7.03 5.12
N GLU A 26 -22.50 6.41 5.83
CA GLU A 26 -23.05 6.96 7.09
C GLU A 26 -21.95 7.19 8.14
N ILE A 27 -21.02 6.22 8.29
CA ILE A 27 -19.89 6.32 9.22
C ILE A 27 -18.98 7.50 8.83
N MET A 28 -18.58 7.58 7.57
CA MET A 28 -17.65 8.60 7.06
C MET A 28 -18.28 10.00 7.00
N SER A 29 -19.63 10.11 6.98
CA SER A 29 -20.38 11.37 7.11
C SER A 29 -20.53 11.80 8.57
N GLY A 30 -20.25 10.92 9.55
CA GLY A 30 -20.46 11.19 10.97
C GLY A 30 -21.93 11.12 11.41
N GLU A 31 -22.77 10.43 10.66
CA GLU A 31 -24.20 10.27 10.91
C GLU A 31 -24.49 9.13 11.91
N THR A 32 -23.48 8.39 12.30
CA THR A 32 -23.56 7.24 13.21
C THR A 32 -22.94 7.53 14.57
N THR A 33 -23.37 6.80 15.60
CA THR A 33 -22.79 6.94 16.94
C THR A 33 -21.52 6.07 17.10
N PRO A 34 -20.61 6.42 18.04
CA PRO A 34 -19.43 5.59 18.34
C PRO A 34 -19.80 4.15 18.69
N THR A 35 -20.90 3.94 19.43
CA THR A 35 -21.39 2.59 19.79
C THR A 35 -21.82 1.79 18.57
N GLN A 36 -22.51 2.43 17.60
CA GLN A 36 -22.90 1.79 16.34
C GLN A 36 -21.67 1.42 15.51
N ASN A 37 -20.70 2.32 15.42
CA ASN A 37 -19.46 2.08 14.69
C ASN A 37 -18.67 0.90 15.31
N ALA A 38 -18.51 0.87 16.63
CA ALA A 38 -17.85 -0.22 17.32
C ALA A 38 -18.57 -1.56 17.10
N ALA A 39 -19.91 -1.57 17.25
CA ALA A 39 -20.72 -2.76 17.02
C ALA A 39 -20.61 -3.28 15.58
N PHE A 40 -20.67 -2.40 14.60
CA PHE A 40 -20.51 -2.76 13.19
C PHE A 40 -19.14 -3.38 12.90
N LEU A 41 -18.07 -2.72 13.34
CA LEU A 41 -16.70 -3.20 13.13
C LEU A 41 -16.45 -4.54 13.81
N ALA A 42 -16.90 -4.71 15.06
CA ALA A 42 -16.74 -5.96 15.78
C ALA A 42 -17.55 -7.11 15.16
N ALA A 43 -18.80 -6.86 14.80
CA ALA A 43 -19.66 -7.86 14.17
C ALA A 43 -19.09 -8.30 12.80
N LEU A 44 -18.64 -7.35 11.97
CA LEU A 44 -18.08 -7.62 10.66
C LEU A 44 -16.80 -8.47 10.77
N SER A 45 -15.91 -8.12 11.68
CA SER A 45 -14.64 -8.84 11.91
C SER A 45 -14.81 -10.25 12.49
N THR A 46 -15.98 -10.59 13.07
CA THR A 46 -16.19 -11.84 13.80
C THR A 46 -17.31 -12.70 13.21
N LYS A 47 -17.92 -12.30 12.12
CA LYS A 47 -19.08 -13.03 11.54
C LYS A 47 -18.73 -14.42 11.00
N SER A 48 -17.50 -14.61 10.52
CA SER A 48 -16.99 -15.87 9.96
C SER A 48 -15.49 -16.00 10.15
N ALA A 49 -14.92 -17.16 9.78
CA ALA A 49 -13.48 -17.40 9.83
C ALA A 49 -12.68 -16.51 8.87
N ARG A 50 -13.31 -16.01 7.81
CA ARG A 50 -12.69 -15.10 6.83
C ARG A 50 -13.13 -13.65 6.98
N ALA A 51 -13.88 -13.35 8.05
CA ALA A 51 -14.44 -12.04 8.34
C ALA A 51 -15.21 -11.44 7.14
N GLU A 52 -14.68 -10.46 6.44
CA GLU A 52 -15.34 -9.70 5.40
C GLU A 52 -15.39 -10.44 4.04
N THR A 53 -16.47 -10.26 3.29
CA THR A 53 -16.57 -10.71 1.90
C THR A 53 -15.97 -9.68 0.94
N THR A 54 -15.72 -10.10 -0.30
CA THR A 54 -15.23 -9.22 -1.37
C THR A 54 -16.15 -8.00 -1.58
N ASP A 55 -17.48 -8.21 -1.57
CA ASP A 55 -18.47 -7.14 -1.76
C ASP A 55 -18.47 -6.16 -0.59
N GLU A 56 -18.34 -6.64 0.64
CA GLU A 56 -18.26 -5.81 1.83
C GLU A 56 -17.00 -4.93 1.82
N ILE A 57 -15.86 -5.52 1.47
CA ILE A 57 -14.59 -4.78 1.36
C ILE A 57 -14.71 -3.73 0.23
N ALA A 58 -15.21 -4.13 -0.93
CA ALA A 58 -15.33 -3.23 -2.08
C ALA A 58 -16.28 -2.06 -1.81
N GLY A 59 -17.45 -2.31 -1.21
CA GLY A 59 -18.40 -1.28 -0.83
C GLY A 59 -17.82 -0.30 0.19
N CYS A 60 -17.18 -0.81 1.24
CA CYS A 60 -16.50 0.03 2.24
C CYS A 60 -15.38 0.88 1.61
N ALA A 61 -14.56 0.30 0.74
CA ALA A 61 -13.47 1.01 0.08
C ALA A 61 -13.98 2.11 -0.86
N ALA A 62 -15.04 1.84 -1.61
CA ALA A 62 -15.66 2.82 -2.50
C ALA A 62 -16.21 4.03 -1.73
N ALA A 63 -16.94 3.80 -0.64
CA ALA A 63 -17.45 4.87 0.21
C ALA A 63 -16.30 5.70 0.80
N MET A 64 -15.23 5.09 1.28
CA MET A 64 -14.07 5.82 1.77
C MET A 64 -13.38 6.66 0.69
N ARG A 65 -13.28 6.16 -0.55
CA ARG A 65 -12.75 6.93 -1.69
C ARG A 65 -13.60 8.16 -1.99
N ASP A 66 -14.93 8.06 -1.85
CA ASP A 66 -15.83 9.18 -2.09
C ASP A 66 -15.71 10.27 -1.03
N HIS A 67 -15.32 9.91 0.19
CA HIS A 67 -15.04 10.84 1.29
C HIS A 67 -13.58 11.33 1.35
N ALA A 68 -12.70 10.82 0.53
CA ALA A 68 -11.31 11.28 0.44
C ALA A 68 -11.21 12.59 -0.35
N THR A 69 -10.16 13.36 -0.05
CA THR A 69 -9.76 14.46 -0.93
C THR A 69 -9.19 13.86 -2.21
N LYS A 70 -10.00 13.84 -3.26
CA LYS A 70 -9.63 13.24 -4.56
C LYS A 70 -8.55 14.06 -5.26
N VAL A 71 -7.61 13.37 -5.91
CA VAL A 71 -6.55 13.99 -6.71
C VAL A 71 -6.63 13.45 -8.13
N ASP A 72 -7.09 14.30 -9.06
CA ASP A 72 -7.00 13.98 -10.47
C ASP A 72 -5.58 14.30 -10.97
N THR A 73 -4.80 13.26 -11.19
CA THR A 73 -3.42 13.40 -11.66
C THR A 73 -3.31 13.58 -13.16
N GLY A 74 -4.33 13.23 -13.93
CA GLY A 74 -4.29 13.17 -15.39
C GLY A 74 -3.29 12.13 -15.93
N MET A 75 -2.80 11.22 -15.10
CA MET A 75 -1.75 10.25 -15.42
C MET A 75 -2.14 8.84 -14.98
N ASP A 76 -1.63 7.82 -15.67
CA ASP A 76 -1.70 6.43 -15.20
C ASP A 76 -0.69 6.24 -14.07
N ILE A 77 -1.18 6.28 -12.84
CA ILE A 77 -0.34 6.16 -11.65
C ILE A 77 -0.27 4.71 -11.16
N PHE A 78 0.85 4.42 -10.50
CA PHE A 78 1.14 3.15 -9.84
C PHE A 78 1.23 3.35 -8.33
N GLU A 79 0.77 2.38 -7.57
CA GLU A 79 0.97 2.30 -6.13
C GLU A 79 1.68 1.02 -5.73
N ILE A 80 2.58 1.12 -4.76
CA ILE A 80 3.18 -0.01 -4.05
C ILE A 80 2.97 0.19 -2.55
N VAL A 81 2.28 -0.75 -1.91
CA VAL A 81 1.83 -0.62 -0.52
C VAL A 81 1.56 -1.98 0.11
N GLY A 82 1.80 -2.10 1.40
CA GLY A 82 1.34 -3.23 2.21
C GLY A 82 0.17 -2.85 3.11
N THR A 83 -0.60 -3.83 3.55
CA THR A 83 -1.64 -3.64 4.59
C THR A 83 -1.06 -3.25 5.92
N GLY A 84 0.19 -3.59 6.16
CA GLY A 84 0.80 -3.55 7.49
C GLY A 84 0.25 -4.63 8.41
N GLY A 85 0.68 -4.62 9.68
CA GLY A 85 0.18 -5.52 10.69
C GLY A 85 0.69 -6.97 10.58
N ASP A 86 1.70 -7.21 9.77
CA ASP A 86 2.36 -8.51 9.58
C ASP A 86 3.31 -8.88 10.74
N ASN A 87 3.64 -7.91 11.61
CA ASN A 87 4.60 -8.03 12.71
C ASN A 87 6.02 -8.47 12.26
N ALA A 88 6.39 -8.24 11.01
CA ALA A 88 7.70 -8.60 10.49
C ALA A 88 8.79 -7.63 10.93
N HIS A 89 8.43 -6.39 11.28
CA HIS A 89 9.37 -5.32 11.62
C HIS A 89 10.42 -5.09 10.52
N SER A 90 10.05 -5.34 9.27
CA SER A 90 10.92 -5.12 8.12
C SER A 90 11.24 -3.63 7.95
N PHE A 91 12.40 -3.34 7.35
CA PHE A 91 12.66 -1.98 6.87
C PHE A 91 11.63 -1.58 5.81
N ASN A 92 11.58 -0.30 5.42
CA ASN A 92 10.58 0.20 4.48
C ASN A 92 10.83 -0.29 3.03
N ILE A 93 10.61 -1.60 2.78
CA ILE A 93 10.85 -2.28 1.49
C ILE A 93 10.06 -1.59 0.39
N SER A 94 8.74 -1.46 0.56
CA SER A 94 7.87 -0.85 -0.46
C SER A 94 8.21 0.62 -0.73
N THR A 95 8.65 1.39 0.28
CA THR A 95 9.05 2.79 0.10
C THR A 95 10.34 2.90 -0.72
N THR A 96 11.33 2.07 -0.41
CA THR A 96 12.60 2.01 -1.17
C THR A 96 12.35 1.53 -2.59
N SER A 97 11.50 0.52 -2.78
CA SER A 97 11.11 0.00 -4.10
C SER A 97 10.33 1.03 -4.94
N ALA A 98 9.52 1.88 -4.29
CA ALA A 98 8.81 2.98 -4.94
C ALA A 98 9.77 3.98 -5.62
N LEU A 99 10.86 4.33 -4.94
CA LEU A 99 11.90 5.22 -5.49
C LEU A 99 12.60 4.60 -6.70
N VAL A 100 12.90 3.30 -6.65
CA VAL A 100 13.47 2.58 -7.79
C VAL A 100 12.49 2.52 -8.97
N ALA A 101 11.21 2.24 -8.71
CA ALA A 101 10.18 2.22 -9.74
C ALA A 101 9.98 3.61 -10.38
N ALA A 102 10.01 4.68 -9.61
CA ALA A 102 9.97 6.06 -10.11
C ALA A 102 11.19 6.38 -10.98
N ALA A 103 12.40 5.96 -10.57
CA ALA A 103 13.62 6.08 -11.36
C ALA A 103 13.52 5.35 -12.72
N GLY A 104 12.75 4.26 -12.78
CA GLY A 104 12.40 3.54 -14.01
C GLY A 104 11.33 4.19 -14.86
N GLY A 105 10.92 5.42 -14.55
CA GLY A 105 9.96 6.21 -15.32
C GLY A 105 8.51 5.88 -15.06
N MET A 106 8.19 5.27 -13.92
CA MET A 106 6.82 5.11 -13.46
C MET A 106 6.32 6.38 -12.75
N LYS A 107 5.01 6.58 -12.74
CA LYS A 107 4.36 7.64 -11.96
C LYS A 107 3.83 7.02 -10.66
N VAL A 108 4.66 7.05 -9.61
CA VAL A 108 4.39 6.40 -8.33
C VAL A 108 3.67 7.36 -7.39
N ALA A 109 2.42 7.10 -7.11
CA ALA A 109 1.61 7.86 -6.16
C ALA A 109 1.41 7.02 -4.89
N LYS A 110 2.36 7.11 -3.97
CA LYS A 110 2.34 6.30 -2.77
C LYS A 110 1.40 6.88 -1.73
N HIS A 111 0.43 6.07 -1.27
CA HIS A 111 -0.43 6.40 -0.14
C HIS A 111 0.10 5.74 1.12
N GLY A 112 0.10 6.44 2.22
CA GLY A 112 0.62 5.87 3.46
C GLY A 112 0.41 6.75 4.69
N ASN A 113 0.78 6.19 5.84
CA ASN A 113 0.62 6.83 7.15
C ASN A 113 1.89 6.67 7.99
N ARG A 114 1.86 7.25 9.20
CA ARG A 114 2.81 6.95 10.25
C ARG A 114 2.65 5.52 10.75
N ALA A 115 3.66 5.03 11.45
CA ALA A 115 3.63 3.73 12.08
C ALA A 115 2.40 3.57 13.01
N ALA A 116 1.72 2.41 12.92
CA ALA A 116 0.66 2.04 13.85
C ALA A 116 1.14 0.99 14.85
N SER A 117 1.87 -0.03 14.39
CA SER A 117 2.41 -1.14 15.20
C SER A 117 3.90 -1.37 14.96
N SER A 118 4.45 -0.91 13.83
CA SER A 118 5.89 -0.95 13.53
C SER A 118 6.62 0.21 14.19
N GLN A 119 7.97 0.20 14.13
CA GLN A 119 8.79 1.32 14.64
C GLN A 119 8.88 2.49 13.65
N CYS A 120 8.62 2.24 12.36
CA CYS A 120 8.73 3.24 11.31
C CYS A 120 7.70 2.97 10.21
N GLY A 121 6.75 3.87 10.03
CA GLY A 121 5.83 3.87 8.91
C GLY A 121 6.41 4.57 7.68
N THR A 122 5.68 4.53 6.56
CA THR A 122 6.11 5.22 5.32
C THR A 122 6.35 6.71 5.53
N ALA A 123 5.44 7.40 6.23
CA ALA A 123 5.57 8.83 6.51
C ALA A 123 6.81 9.14 7.35
N ASP A 124 7.06 8.33 8.37
CA ASP A 124 8.21 8.51 9.27
C ASP A 124 9.53 8.34 8.52
N CYS A 125 9.62 7.31 7.66
CA CYS A 125 10.79 7.07 6.82
C CYS A 125 11.04 8.21 5.82
N LEU A 126 10.00 8.69 5.14
CA LEU A 126 10.10 9.79 4.17
C LEU A 126 10.53 11.11 4.85
N GLU A 127 10.00 11.42 6.03
CA GLU A 127 10.44 12.58 6.80
C GLU A 127 11.92 12.46 7.22
N ALA A 128 12.34 11.27 7.69
CA ALA A 128 13.74 11.03 8.06
C ALA A 128 14.68 11.09 6.83
N LEU A 129 14.18 10.79 5.63
CA LEU A 129 14.91 11.00 4.38
C LEU A 129 15.00 12.48 3.97
N GLY A 130 14.20 13.37 4.58
CA GLY A 130 14.14 14.80 4.29
C GLY A 130 13.02 15.21 3.32
N VAL A 131 12.10 14.32 2.99
CA VAL A 131 10.94 14.61 2.13
C VAL A 131 9.87 15.36 2.92
N ASN A 132 9.35 16.46 2.37
CA ASN A 132 8.14 17.09 2.91
C ASN A 132 6.92 16.22 2.61
N ILE A 133 6.32 15.64 3.64
CA ILE A 133 5.14 14.78 3.51
C ILE A 133 3.80 15.53 3.51
N GLN A 134 3.81 16.85 3.77
CA GLN A 134 2.60 17.68 3.83
C GLN A 134 2.19 18.23 2.46
N GLN A 135 2.35 17.42 1.41
CA GLN A 135 2.07 17.80 0.03
C GLN A 135 0.57 18.06 -0.18
N SER A 136 0.25 19.16 -0.88
CA SER A 136 -1.11 19.44 -1.36
C SER A 136 -1.43 18.59 -2.60
N PRO A 137 -2.71 18.46 -3.01
CA PRO A 137 -3.07 17.80 -4.26
C PRO A 137 -2.28 18.32 -5.48
N GLU A 138 -2.12 19.63 -5.57
CA GLU A 138 -1.41 20.32 -6.67
C GLU A 138 0.09 19.98 -6.64
N GLN A 139 0.71 20.03 -5.47
CA GLN A 139 2.11 19.64 -5.29
C GLN A 139 2.34 18.16 -5.62
N CYS A 140 1.39 17.26 -5.27
CA CYS A 140 1.48 15.86 -5.65
C CYS A 140 1.47 15.67 -7.17
N VAL A 141 0.62 16.42 -7.90
CA VAL A 141 0.58 16.38 -9.37
C VAL A 141 1.89 16.90 -9.98
N GLU A 142 2.44 17.98 -9.44
CA GLU A 142 3.72 18.54 -9.86
C GLU A 142 4.88 17.57 -9.62
N LEU A 143 4.94 16.98 -8.44
CA LEU A 143 5.93 15.95 -8.08
C LEU A 143 5.86 14.73 -9.01
N LEU A 144 4.66 14.26 -9.34
CA LEU A 144 4.48 13.18 -10.30
C LEU A 144 5.01 13.56 -11.69
N LYS A 145 4.80 14.80 -12.14
CA LYS A 145 5.32 15.28 -13.43
C LYS A 145 6.84 15.38 -13.44
N GLU A 146 7.40 16.06 -12.43
CA GLU A 146 8.84 16.38 -12.40
C GLU A 146 9.71 15.22 -11.95
N VAL A 147 9.32 14.53 -10.89
CA VAL A 147 10.14 13.50 -10.21
C VAL A 147 9.68 12.09 -10.57
N GLY A 148 8.38 11.91 -10.84
CA GLY A 148 7.76 10.60 -10.99
C GLY A 148 7.24 10.00 -9.69
N MET A 149 7.34 10.68 -8.55
CA MET A 149 6.86 10.19 -7.26
C MET A 149 6.20 11.30 -6.44
N CYS A 150 5.08 10.98 -5.78
CA CYS A 150 4.47 11.81 -4.74
C CYS A 150 4.06 10.95 -3.54
N PHE A 151 3.67 11.60 -2.45
CA PHE A 151 3.19 10.94 -1.24
C PHE A 151 1.85 11.53 -0.78
N PHE A 152 0.82 10.70 -0.80
CA PHE A 152 -0.48 11.02 -0.22
C PHE A 152 -0.48 10.65 1.27
N PHE A 153 -0.25 11.64 2.14
CA PHE A 153 -0.27 11.43 3.58
C PHE A 153 -1.70 11.19 4.06
N ALA A 154 -2.03 9.99 4.50
CA ALA A 154 -3.38 9.56 4.79
C ALA A 154 -4.15 10.50 5.73
N GLN A 155 -3.50 11.08 6.74
CA GLN A 155 -4.15 12.00 7.68
C GLN A 155 -4.64 13.30 7.00
N LYS A 156 -3.96 13.74 5.93
CA LYS A 156 -4.33 14.94 5.18
C LYS A 156 -5.48 14.67 4.21
N TYR A 157 -5.53 13.48 3.62
CA TYR A 157 -6.45 13.13 2.55
C TYR A 157 -7.75 12.43 3.03
N HIS A 158 -7.75 11.86 4.25
CA HIS A 158 -8.88 11.13 4.81
C HIS A 158 -9.36 11.75 6.13
N SER A 159 -9.90 12.96 6.09
CA SER A 159 -10.38 13.70 7.27
C SER A 159 -11.51 12.97 8.01
N SER A 160 -12.32 12.17 7.30
CA SER A 160 -13.41 11.37 7.85
C SER A 160 -12.96 10.26 8.81
N MET A 161 -11.66 9.89 8.79
CA MET A 161 -11.10 8.92 9.75
C MET A 161 -11.19 9.37 11.21
N LYS A 162 -11.44 10.67 11.47
CA LYS A 162 -11.72 11.19 12.81
C LYS A 162 -12.91 10.50 13.49
N TYR A 163 -13.88 10.00 12.73
CA TYR A 163 -15.10 9.35 13.27
C TYR A 163 -14.85 7.91 13.75
N VAL A 164 -13.72 7.30 13.37
CA VAL A 164 -13.40 5.90 13.71
C VAL A 164 -12.04 5.72 14.36
N GLY A 165 -11.17 6.72 14.32
CA GLY A 165 -9.79 6.59 14.79
C GLY A 165 -9.67 6.18 16.26
N ALA A 166 -10.42 6.84 17.17
CA ALA A 166 -10.45 6.52 18.58
C ALA A 166 -11.03 5.11 18.82
N ILE A 167 -12.14 4.79 18.14
CA ILE A 167 -12.82 3.50 18.25
C ILE A 167 -11.89 2.35 17.88
N ARG A 168 -11.18 2.46 16.76
CA ARG A 168 -10.20 1.45 16.32
C ARG A 168 -9.10 1.21 17.36
N LYS A 169 -8.62 2.29 17.98
CA LYS A 169 -7.60 2.20 19.03
C LYS A 169 -8.15 1.48 20.29
N GLU A 170 -9.37 1.78 20.68
CA GLU A 170 -10.03 1.17 21.84
C GLU A 170 -10.35 -0.29 21.60
N LEU A 171 -10.80 -0.66 20.39
CA LEU A 171 -11.08 -2.06 20.03
C LEU A 171 -9.84 -2.96 20.09
N GLY A 172 -8.68 -2.47 19.70
CA GLY A 172 -7.39 -3.15 19.86
C GLY A 172 -7.21 -4.42 19.02
N PHE A 173 -8.16 -4.76 18.14
CA PHE A 173 -8.07 -5.90 17.23
C PHE A 173 -8.22 -5.44 15.77
N ARG A 174 -7.92 -6.33 14.81
CA ARG A 174 -8.05 -6.05 13.39
C ARG A 174 -9.50 -5.92 12.97
N THR A 175 -9.78 -4.90 12.19
CA THR A 175 -11.08 -4.63 11.57
C THR A 175 -10.92 -4.44 10.07
N VAL A 176 -12.00 -4.29 9.32
CA VAL A 176 -11.96 -3.98 7.88
C VAL A 176 -11.02 -2.81 7.55
N PHE A 177 -10.84 -1.85 8.45
CA PHE A 177 -9.92 -0.73 8.25
C PHE A 177 -8.45 -1.13 8.13
N ASN A 178 -8.06 -2.35 8.53
CA ASN A 178 -6.69 -2.84 8.35
C ASN A 178 -6.38 -3.23 6.90
N ILE A 179 -7.39 -3.45 6.09
CA ILE A 179 -7.27 -3.77 4.67
C ILE A 179 -7.76 -2.64 3.75
N LEU A 180 -8.53 -1.67 4.26
CA LEU A 180 -9.06 -0.57 3.46
C LEU A 180 -8.01 0.47 3.06
N GLY A 181 -6.97 0.70 3.89
CA GLY A 181 -5.95 1.71 3.61
C GLY A 181 -5.36 1.62 2.20
N PRO A 182 -4.83 0.46 1.78
CA PRO A 182 -4.29 0.26 0.43
C PRO A 182 -5.31 0.38 -0.70
N LEU A 183 -6.59 0.31 -0.40
CA LEU A 183 -7.68 0.36 -1.38
C LEU A 183 -8.24 1.77 -1.59
N THR A 184 -7.77 2.75 -0.81
CA THR A 184 -8.37 4.10 -0.73
C THR A 184 -7.40 5.21 -1.13
N ASN A 185 -6.44 4.90 -2.00
CA ASN A 185 -5.51 5.90 -2.54
C ASN A 185 -6.27 7.03 -3.24
N PRO A 186 -6.04 8.31 -2.86
CA PRO A 186 -6.73 9.49 -3.39
C PRO A 186 -6.63 9.67 -4.91
N GLY A 187 -5.55 9.18 -5.52
CA GLY A 187 -5.30 9.28 -6.96
C GLY A 187 -5.91 8.14 -7.79
N SER A 188 -6.56 7.15 -7.16
CA SER A 188 -7.20 6.01 -7.85
C SER A 188 -6.28 5.30 -8.85
N PRO A 189 -5.19 4.66 -8.40
CA PRO A 189 -4.18 4.05 -9.25
C PRO A 189 -4.80 2.99 -10.18
N LYS A 190 -4.28 2.93 -11.42
CA LYS A 190 -4.63 1.90 -12.40
C LYS A 190 -3.69 0.70 -12.35
N MET A 191 -2.58 0.84 -11.64
CA MET A 191 -1.57 -0.19 -11.45
C MET A 191 -1.22 -0.26 -9.98
N GLN A 192 -1.11 -1.48 -9.40
CA GLN A 192 -0.84 -1.64 -7.97
C GLN A 192 -0.09 -2.92 -7.64
N LEU A 193 0.91 -2.82 -6.76
CA LEU A 193 1.49 -3.94 -6.02
C LEU A 193 1.05 -3.83 -4.57
N LEU A 194 0.22 -4.77 -4.14
CA LEU A 194 -0.39 -4.80 -2.80
C LEU A 194 0.11 -6.02 -2.01
N GLY A 195 0.83 -5.78 -0.93
CA GLY A 195 1.16 -6.80 0.05
C GLY A 195 0.08 -6.97 1.12
N VAL A 196 -0.17 -8.21 1.53
CA VAL A 196 -1.18 -8.53 2.55
C VAL A 196 -0.58 -9.32 3.72
N TYR A 197 -1.12 -9.09 4.93
CA TYR A 197 -0.64 -9.74 6.15
C TYR A 197 -1.11 -11.19 6.32
N ASP A 198 -2.02 -11.66 5.48
CA ASP A 198 -2.58 -13.02 5.53
C ASP A 198 -2.89 -13.54 4.13
N GLU A 199 -2.56 -14.82 3.90
CA GLU A 199 -2.67 -15.45 2.59
C GLU A 199 -4.11 -15.49 2.06
N HIS A 200 -5.09 -15.67 2.95
CA HIS A 200 -6.49 -15.72 2.56
C HIS A 200 -7.00 -14.42 1.92
N LEU A 201 -6.27 -13.30 2.08
CA LEU A 201 -6.62 -12.00 1.49
C LEU A 201 -6.10 -11.84 0.04
N VAL A 202 -5.19 -12.69 -0.42
CA VAL A 202 -4.53 -12.53 -1.72
C VAL A 202 -5.53 -12.45 -2.87
N GLU A 203 -6.35 -13.47 -3.05
CA GLU A 203 -7.34 -13.49 -4.14
C GLU A 203 -8.53 -12.54 -3.90
N PRO A 204 -9.15 -12.48 -2.70
CA PRO A 204 -10.22 -11.52 -2.44
C PRO A 204 -9.84 -10.07 -2.73
N LEU A 205 -8.65 -9.62 -2.28
CA LEU A 205 -8.23 -8.24 -2.54
C LEU A 205 -7.84 -8.00 -4.00
N ALA A 206 -7.38 -9.00 -4.74
CA ALA A 206 -7.20 -8.88 -6.18
C ALA A 206 -8.55 -8.60 -6.89
N ARG A 207 -9.61 -9.31 -6.52
CA ARG A 207 -10.97 -9.07 -7.03
C ARG A 207 -11.47 -7.67 -6.68
N VAL A 208 -11.26 -7.23 -5.43
CA VAL A 208 -11.60 -5.87 -5.00
C VAL A 208 -10.84 -4.83 -5.82
N LEU A 209 -9.54 -4.99 -6.04
CA LEU A 209 -8.75 -4.05 -6.86
C LEU A 209 -9.28 -3.95 -8.28
N VAL A 210 -9.67 -5.07 -8.90
CA VAL A 210 -10.31 -5.07 -10.24
C VAL A 210 -11.61 -4.28 -10.22
N SER A 211 -12.49 -4.52 -9.23
CA SER A 211 -13.75 -3.77 -9.09
C SER A 211 -13.54 -2.27 -8.86
N LEU A 212 -12.43 -1.88 -8.22
CA LEU A 212 -12.05 -0.50 -7.99
C LEU A 212 -11.30 0.13 -9.18
N GLY A 213 -11.15 -0.60 -10.29
CA GLY A 213 -10.62 -0.10 -11.55
C GLY A 213 -9.12 -0.27 -11.77
N VAL A 214 -8.44 -1.09 -10.97
CA VAL A 214 -7.05 -1.49 -11.22
C VAL A 214 -7.02 -2.42 -12.43
N LYS A 215 -6.18 -2.10 -13.41
CA LYS A 215 -6.03 -2.85 -14.66
C LYS A 215 -4.86 -3.82 -14.65
N ARG A 216 -3.78 -3.46 -13.97
CA ARG A 216 -2.58 -4.29 -13.84
C ARG A 216 -2.09 -4.25 -12.40
N GLY A 217 -1.73 -5.40 -11.85
CA GLY A 217 -1.24 -5.44 -10.48
C GLY A 217 -0.90 -6.82 -10.00
N MET A 218 -0.44 -6.89 -8.78
CA MET A 218 -0.25 -8.11 -8.02
C MET A 218 -0.71 -7.88 -6.58
N VAL A 219 -1.43 -8.84 -6.03
CA VAL A 219 -1.61 -8.97 -4.59
C VAL A 219 -0.72 -10.10 -4.12
N VAL A 220 0.12 -9.82 -3.12
CA VAL A 220 1.20 -10.71 -2.70
C VAL A 220 1.20 -10.98 -1.21
N TYR A 221 1.65 -12.17 -0.82
CA TYR A 221 1.85 -12.57 0.56
C TYR A 221 3.10 -13.43 0.67
N GLY A 222 4.10 -12.94 1.38
CA GLY A 222 5.25 -13.75 1.78
C GLY A 222 4.82 -14.82 2.78
N GLN A 223 5.04 -16.10 2.46
CA GLN A 223 4.55 -17.24 3.26
C GLN A 223 5.20 -17.32 4.66
N ASP A 224 6.16 -16.48 4.94
CA ASP A 224 6.72 -16.19 6.25
C ASP A 224 6.00 -15.08 7.02
N LYS A 225 4.79 -14.70 6.58
CA LYS A 225 3.96 -13.61 7.13
C LYS A 225 4.57 -12.24 6.87
N LEU A 226 4.98 -11.99 5.63
CA LEU A 226 5.46 -10.68 5.18
C LEU A 226 4.48 -10.10 4.17
N ASP A 227 4.07 -8.86 4.34
CA ASP A 227 3.18 -8.15 3.41
C ASP A 227 3.97 -7.50 2.23
N GLU A 228 4.93 -8.25 1.70
CA GLU A 228 5.81 -7.90 0.56
C GLU A 228 6.13 -9.16 -0.24
N ILE A 229 6.77 -9.02 -1.40
CA ILE A 229 7.45 -10.16 -2.03
C ILE A 229 8.66 -10.50 -1.17
N SER A 230 8.64 -11.71 -0.59
CA SER A 230 9.63 -12.13 0.41
C SER A 230 10.93 -12.61 -0.23
N LEU A 231 12.06 -12.24 0.39
CA LEU A 231 13.37 -12.84 0.10
C LEU A 231 13.67 -14.02 1.05
N SER A 232 12.89 -14.22 2.11
CA SER A 232 13.13 -15.27 3.11
C SER A 232 12.21 -16.49 2.95
N ALA A 233 11.17 -16.40 2.11
CA ALA A 233 10.19 -17.46 1.88
C ALA A 233 9.61 -17.42 0.47
N PRO A 234 8.85 -18.45 0.04
CA PRO A 234 7.99 -18.34 -1.12
C PRO A 234 6.96 -17.22 -0.96
N THR A 235 6.48 -16.68 -2.06
CA THR A 235 5.43 -15.64 -2.06
C THR A 235 4.23 -16.12 -2.87
N SER A 236 3.06 -16.13 -2.25
CA SER A 236 1.78 -16.33 -2.94
C SER A 236 1.40 -15.06 -3.67
N VAL A 237 1.06 -15.18 -4.95
CA VAL A 237 0.76 -14.06 -5.85
C VAL A 237 -0.59 -14.26 -6.50
N CYS A 238 -1.41 -13.22 -6.55
CA CYS A 238 -2.54 -13.13 -7.47
C CYS A 238 -2.29 -11.94 -8.42
N GLU A 239 -1.92 -12.24 -9.66
CA GLU A 239 -1.64 -11.26 -10.70
C GLU A 239 -2.95 -10.82 -11.36
N ILE A 240 -3.07 -9.51 -11.58
CA ILE A 240 -4.20 -8.85 -12.25
C ILE A 240 -3.72 -8.32 -13.60
N ARG A 241 -4.49 -8.62 -14.66
CA ARG A 241 -4.24 -8.07 -15.99
C ARG A 241 -5.56 -7.89 -16.76
N ASP A 242 -5.94 -6.63 -16.99
CA ASP A 242 -7.10 -6.26 -17.82
C ASP A 242 -8.39 -7.03 -17.50
N GLY A 243 -8.72 -7.16 -16.22
CA GLY A 243 -9.96 -7.78 -15.75
C GLY A 243 -9.88 -9.27 -15.46
N TRP A 244 -8.80 -9.97 -15.81
CA TRP A 244 -8.54 -11.33 -15.34
C TRP A 244 -7.47 -11.38 -14.25
N TYR A 245 -7.44 -12.47 -13.52
CA TYR A 245 -6.44 -12.71 -12.48
C TYR A 245 -5.98 -14.16 -12.49
N LYS A 246 -4.73 -14.38 -12.08
CA LYS A 246 -4.09 -15.68 -11.99
C LYS A 246 -3.29 -15.81 -10.71
N SER A 247 -3.54 -16.87 -9.96
CA SER A 247 -2.77 -17.19 -8.74
C SER A 247 -1.64 -18.16 -9.05
N TYR A 248 -0.48 -17.90 -8.45
CA TYR A 248 0.72 -18.73 -8.52
C TYR A 248 1.65 -18.42 -7.33
N VAL A 249 2.72 -19.18 -7.20
CA VAL A 249 3.76 -18.97 -6.19
C VAL A 249 5.07 -18.67 -6.90
N ILE A 250 5.84 -17.74 -6.35
CA ILE A 250 7.22 -17.43 -6.75
C ILE A 250 8.15 -17.63 -5.58
N THR A 251 9.42 -17.91 -5.88
CA THR A 251 10.48 -18.06 -4.88
C THR A 251 11.65 -17.15 -5.20
N PRO A 252 12.50 -16.78 -4.23
CA PRO A 252 13.72 -16.03 -4.50
C PRO A 252 14.61 -16.75 -5.52
N GLU A 253 14.67 -18.07 -5.46
CA GLU A 253 15.49 -18.92 -6.34
C GLU A 253 15.07 -18.84 -7.81
N ASP A 254 13.80 -18.58 -8.11
CA ASP A 254 13.32 -18.38 -9.49
C ASP A 254 14.02 -17.20 -10.18
N PHE A 255 14.55 -16.27 -9.37
CA PHE A 255 15.22 -15.06 -9.81
C PHE A 255 16.75 -15.07 -9.54
N GLY A 256 17.28 -16.21 -9.06
CA GLY A 256 18.70 -16.38 -8.80
C GLY A 256 19.17 -15.77 -7.47
N PHE A 257 18.27 -15.55 -6.52
CA PHE A 257 18.61 -15.10 -5.18
C PHE A 257 18.60 -16.27 -4.19
N ASP A 258 19.60 -16.29 -3.31
CA ASP A 258 19.56 -17.12 -2.11
C ASP A 258 18.58 -16.54 -1.10
N ARG A 259 17.90 -17.42 -0.36
CA ARG A 259 17.04 -16.99 0.76
C ARG A 259 17.86 -16.41 1.89
N CYS A 260 17.35 -15.35 2.47
CA CYS A 260 17.83 -14.82 3.74
C CYS A 260 16.95 -15.30 4.91
N THR A 261 17.27 -14.85 6.11
CA THR A 261 16.36 -14.95 7.27
C THR A 261 15.49 -13.70 7.35
N LYS A 262 14.35 -13.78 8.05
CA LYS A 262 13.52 -12.59 8.33
C LYS A 262 14.31 -11.51 9.07
N ASP A 263 15.23 -11.91 9.94
CA ASP A 263 16.04 -10.97 10.73
C ASP A 263 16.97 -10.13 9.85
N ASP A 264 17.40 -10.65 8.71
CA ASP A 264 18.22 -9.90 7.73
C ASP A 264 17.43 -8.74 7.08
N LEU A 265 16.11 -8.79 7.13
CA LEU A 265 15.21 -7.78 6.56
C LEU A 265 14.68 -6.78 7.60
N LYS A 266 15.07 -6.91 8.86
CA LYS A 266 14.61 -5.98 9.91
C LYS A 266 15.09 -4.56 9.65
N GLY A 267 14.20 -3.64 9.95
CA GLY A 267 14.48 -2.21 10.10
C GLY A 267 14.52 -1.81 11.57
N GLY A 268 14.43 -0.51 11.80
CA GLY A 268 14.46 0.07 13.14
C GLY A 268 13.72 1.40 13.20
N ALA A 269 14.29 2.36 13.92
CA ALA A 269 13.78 3.73 14.01
C ALA A 269 13.77 4.43 12.63
N PRO A 270 13.06 5.55 12.47
CA PRO A 270 12.98 6.27 11.19
C PRO A 270 14.34 6.60 10.59
N GLU A 271 15.29 7.06 11.39
CA GLU A 271 16.64 7.42 10.94
C GLU A 271 17.42 6.20 10.45
N GLU A 272 17.25 5.05 11.11
CA GLU A 272 17.87 3.80 10.69
C GLU A 272 17.31 3.31 9.36
N ASN A 273 15.98 3.37 9.19
CA ASN A 273 15.33 2.99 7.94
C ASN A 273 15.68 3.95 6.80
N ALA A 274 15.81 5.24 7.07
CA ALA A 274 16.31 6.22 6.11
C ALA A 274 17.75 5.91 5.69
N ALA A 275 18.62 5.55 6.63
CA ALA A 275 20.00 5.15 6.34
C ALA A 275 20.06 3.87 5.47
N ILE A 276 19.26 2.85 5.80
CA ILE A 276 19.12 1.61 5.01
C ILE A 276 18.69 1.95 3.57
N THR A 277 17.64 2.77 3.41
CA THR A 277 17.16 3.20 2.09
C THR A 277 18.26 3.90 1.30
N ARG A 278 18.97 4.87 1.89
CA ARG A 278 20.08 5.57 1.22
C ARG A 278 21.21 4.64 0.83
N ALA A 279 21.62 3.72 1.72
CA ALA A 279 22.67 2.74 1.45
C ALA A 279 22.31 1.85 0.25
N ILE A 280 21.07 1.33 0.19
CA ILE A 280 20.58 0.52 -0.94
C ILE A 280 20.60 1.34 -2.24
N LEU A 281 20.05 2.55 -2.23
CA LEU A 281 20.00 3.42 -3.42
C LEU A 281 21.38 3.89 -3.87
N SER A 282 22.38 3.87 -2.97
CA SER A 282 23.80 4.14 -3.27
C SER A 282 24.54 2.91 -3.79
N GLY A 283 23.87 1.76 -3.97
CA GLY A 283 24.44 0.56 -4.56
C GLY A 283 24.95 -0.49 -3.57
N GLU A 284 24.74 -0.31 -2.25
CA GLU A 284 25.12 -1.31 -1.25
C GLU A 284 24.47 -2.66 -1.57
N LYS A 285 25.28 -3.73 -1.56
CA LYS A 285 24.85 -5.11 -1.84
C LYS A 285 24.39 -5.80 -0.57
N GLY A 286 23.57 -6.83 -0.70
CA GLY A 286 23.12 -7.66 0.42
C GLY A 286 21.62 -7.97 0.36
N HIS A 287 21.13 -8.64 1.39
CA HIS A 287 19.76 -9.17 1.41
C HIS A 287 18.70 -8.07 1.32
N LYS A 288 18.89 -6.94 2.01
CA LYS A 288 17.96 -5.80 1.96
C LYS A 288 17.83 -5.25 0.54
N ARG A 289 18.95 -5.10 -0.18
CA ARG A 289 18.92 -4.71 -1.60
C ARG A 289 18.20 -5.75 -2.46
N ASN A 290 18.45 -7.05 -2.26
CA ASN A 290 17.81 -8.11 -3.03
C ASN A 290 16.29 -8.13 -2.82
N ALA A 291 15.82 -7.89 -1.59
CA ALA A 291 14.38 -7.72 -1.31
C ALA A 291 13.78 -6.52 -2.07
N VAL A 292 14.50 -5.38 -2.12
CA VAL A 292 14.09 -4.22 -2.92
C VAL A 292 14.07 -4.56 -4.42
N LEU A 293 15.07 -5.30 -4.92
CA LEU A 293 15.12 -5.70 -6.32
C LEU A 293 13.91 -6.56 -6.73
N MET A 294 13.46 -7.50 -5.88
CA MET A 294 12.30 -8.32 -6.15
C MET A 294 11.02 -7.47 -6.21
N ASN A 295 10.82 -6.60 -5.23
CA ASN A 295 9.61 -5.76 -5.14
C ASN A 295 9.60 -4.65 -6.23
N ALA A 296 10.72 -3.98 -6.47
CA ALA A 296 10.86 -2.99 -7.54
C ALA A 296 10.77 -3.65 -8.93
N GLY A 297 11.34 -4.85 -9.09
CA GLY A 297 11.24 -5.61 -10.34
C GLY A 297 9.80 -5.98 -10.68
N ALA A 298 9.02 -6.42 -9.70
CA ALA A 298 7.59 -6.66 -9.86
C ALA A 298 6.86 -5.35 -10.22
N ALA A 299 7.17 -4.23 -9.55
CA ALA A 299 6.60 -2.93 -9.85
C ALA A 299 6.86 -2.51 -11.31
N LEU A 300 8.11 -2.63 -11.78
CA LEU A 300 8.50 -2.29 -13.15
C LEU A 300 7.80 -3.20 -14.19
N TYR A 301 7.63 -4.48 -13.89
CA TYR A 301 6.87 -5.41 -14.72
C TYR A 301 5.39 -5.01 -14.78
N ILE A 302 4.74 -4.75 -13.65
CA ILE A 302 3.36 -4.26 -13.57
C ILE A 302 3.20 -2.97 -14.39
N GLY A 303 4.16 -2.05 -14.27
CA GLY A 303 4.19 -0.79 -14.99
C GLY A 303 4.51 -0.89 -16.49
N GLY A 304 4.76 -2.08 -17.02
CA GLY A 304 5.11 -2.30 -18.43
C GLY A 304 6.48 -1.74 -18.83
N LYS A 305 7.37 -1.55 -17.86
CA LYS A 305 8.76 -1.13 -18.09
C LYS A 305 9.70 -2.32 -18.35
N ALA A 306 9.20 -3.52 -18.10
CA ALA A 306 9.88 -4.79 -18.34
C ALA A 306 8.88 -5.83 -18.85
N GLU A 307 9.34 -6.80 -19.63
CA GLU A 307 8.49 -7.85 -20.22
C GLU A 307 8.19 -8.98 -19.22
N SER A 308 9.05 -9.18 -18.25
CA SER A 308 8.91 -10.15 -17.16
C SER A 308 9.37 -9.57 -15.82
N MET A 309 9.01 -10.22 -14.73
CA MET A 309 9.53 -9.85 -13.40
C MET A 309 11.07 -9.98 -13.35
N LYS A 310 11.63 -10.98 -14.04
CA LYS A 310 13.09 -11.16 -14.12
C LYS A 310 13.79 -9.98 -14.82
N ASP A 311 13.22 -9.50 -15.92
CA ASP A 311 13.75 -8.31 -16.62
C ASP A 311 13.55 -7.06 -15.77
N GLY A 312 12.44 -6.96 -15.03
CA GLY A 312 12.20 -5.89 -14.07
C GLY A 312 13.23 -5.85 -12.95
N ILE A 313 13.64 -7.02 -12.43
CA ILE A 313 14.68 -7.14 -11.41
C ILE A 313 16.05 -6.68 -11.98
N ALA A 314 16.38 -7.07 -13.20
CA ALA A 314 17.59 -6.62 -13.87
C ALA A 314 17.61 -5.10 -14.08
N LEU A 315 16.48 -4.54 -14.54
CA LEU A 315 16.32 -3.09 -14.69
C LEU A 315 16.42 -2.37 -13.33
N ALA A 316 15.79 -2.90 -12.27
CA ALA A 316 15.89 -2.32 -10.93
C ALA A 316 17.35 -2.28 -10.43
N ALA A 317 18.14 -3.34 -10.71
CA ALA A 317 19.56 -3.37 -10.38
C ALA A 317 20.34 -2.30 -11.15
N GLU A 318 20.08 -2.13 -12.46
CA GLU A 318 20.70 -1.09 -13.28
C GLU A 318 20.37 0.32 -12.76
N LEU A 319 19.11 0.59 -12.39
CA LEU A 319 18.68 1.88 -11.87
C LEU A 319 19.36 2.26 -10.55
N ILE A 320 19.62 1.27 -9.69
CA ILE A 320 20.38 1.47 -8.46
C ILE A 320 21.87 1.66 -8.77
N ASP A 321 22.48 0.76 -9.54
CA ASP A 321 23.92 0.74 -9.79
C ASP A 321 24.39 1.93 -10.64
N SER A 322 23.51 2.51 -11.47
CA SER A 322 23.78 3.76 -12.22
C SER A 322 23.59 5.04 -11.39
N GLY A 323 23.08 4.95 -10.16
CA GLY A 323 22.76 6.10 -9.31
C GLY A 323 21.44 6.80 -9.60
N LYS A 324 20.69 6.39 -10.63
CA LYS A 324 19.39 7.01 -10.99
C LYS A 324 18.35 6.93 -9.87
N ALA A 325 18.34 5.83 -9.12
CA ALA A 325 17.43 5.67 -8.00
C ALA A 325 17.74 6.64 -6.85
N LEU A 326 19.02 6.86 -6.53
CA LEU A 326 19.46 7.86 -5.55
C LEU A 326 19.16 9.28 -6.05
N GLU A 327 19.44 9.60 -7.31
CA GLU A 327 19.09 10.89 -7.92
C GLU A 327 17.58 11.18 -7.80
N THR A 328 16.74 10.17 -8.00
CA THR A 328 15.28 10.32 -7.84
C THR A 328 14.90 10.69 -6.41
N LEU A 329 15.53 10.07 -5.39
CA LEU A 329 15.34 10.47 -3.99
C LEU A 329 15.75 11.93 -3.76
N GLU A 330 16.94 12.35 -4.21
CA GLU A 330 17.43 13.71 -3.99
C GLU A 330 16.55 14.75 -4.69
N ARG A 331 16.04 14.44 -5.88
CA ARG A 331 15.03 15.27 -6.57
C ARG A 331 13.72 15.31 -5.81
N PHE A 332 13.26 14.18 -5.26
CA PHE A 332 12.04 14.13 -4.48
C PHE A 332 12.15 15.00 -3.22
N ILE A 333 13.28 14.93 -2.51
CA ILE A 333 13.56 15.81 -1.37
C ILE A 333 13.53 17.27 -1.80
N THR A 334 14.28 17.62 -2.84
CA THR A 334 14.41 18.99 -3.31
C THR A 334 13.07 19.58 -3.75
N VAL A 335 12.31 18.86 -4.58
CA VAL A 335 11.05 19.36 -5.16
C VAL A 335 9.95 19.40 -4.10
N SER A 336 9.88 18.41 -3.20
CA SER A 336 8.87 18.39 -2.13
C SER A 336 9.03 19.55 -1.12
N ASN A 337 10.24 20.08 -0.99
CA ASN A 337 10.53 21.20 -0.07
C ASN A 337 10.48 22.58 -0.76
N ARG A 338 10.16 22.66 -2.05
CA ARG A 338 9.92 23.97 -2.68
C ARG A 338 8.72 24.64 -2.03
N ALA A 339 8.86 25.93 -1.69
CA ALA A 339 7.71 26.73 -1.26
C ALA A 339 6.63 26.67 -2.36
N GLU A 340 5.35 26.59 -1.96
CA GLU A 340 4.26 26.80 -2.90
C GLU A 340 4.49 28.13 -3.59
N ALA A 341 4.57 28.14 -4.91
CA ALA A 341 4.52 29.39 -5.66
C ALA A 341 3.17 30.02 -5.33
N ASN A 342 3.20 31.17 -4.67
CA ASN A 342 2.00 31.89 -4.26
C ASN A 342 1.04 31.97 -5.43
N ALA A 343 -0.08 31.22 -5.31
CA ALA A 343 -1.17 31.25 -6.25
C ALA A 343 -1.99 32.55 -6.09
#